data_52749d3875b09b7391acbc4dc0bd1b55
#
_entry.id   52749d3875b09b7391acbc4dc0bd1b55
#
_cell.length_a   1.000
_cell.length_b   1.000
_cell.length_c   1.000
_cell.angle_alpha   90.00
_cell.angle_beta   90.00
_cell.angle_gamma   90.00
#
_symmetry.space_group_name_H-M   'P 1'
#
loop_
_entity.id
_entity.type
_entity.pdbx_description
1 polymer ?
#
loop_
_entity_poly.entity_id
_entity_poly.type
_entity_poly.pdbx_seq_one_letter_code
_entity_poly.pdbx_strand_id
1 'polypeptide(L)'
;LHARVRQWARLTDPETDAPLEVVLFRRMAALVAVVMIGVVIPTNRLLGLPLVVDVVALGLGLVSGYFAWRSRRGHHAMLPFWCMNLVSLDLAFFVSFGADGSVLAWFYPLAALTVGMFEGRRRLIALLVLGLDALALLAIDFARPELVSRPASRVTRFEDLATGHISALVTTMLVVGLVLSAYRREQARREATNRALAGSRD
;
A
#
# COMPACT_ATOMS: atom_id res chain seq x y z
N LEU A 1 8.64 17.62 -36.44
CA LEU A 1 7.43 16.85 -36.06
C LEU A 1 7.60 16.19 -34.68
N HIS A 2 8.75 15.54 -34.40
CA HIS A 2 9.01 14.83 -33.13
C HIS A 2 9.04 15.75 -31.88
N ALA A 3 9.45 16.99 -31.99
CA ALA A 3 9.46 17.94 -30.88
C ALA A 3 8.03 18.36 -30.47
N ARG A 4 7.16 18.62 -31.46
CA ARG A 4 5.74 18.97 -31.22
C ARG A 4 4.95 17.79 -30.62
N VAL A 5 5.18 16.57 -31.11
CA VAL A 5 4.52 15.35 -30.55
C VAL A 5 4.92 15.13 -29.09
N ARG A 6 6.19 15.31 -28.74
CA ARG A 6 6.66 15.23 -27.34
C ARG A 6 6.10 16.35 -26.47
N GLN A 7 5.89 17.55 -27.01
CA GLN A 7 5.28 18.66 -26.30
C GLN A 7 3.79 18.41 -26.05
N TRP A 8 3.07 17.84 -27.03
CA TRP A 8 1.67 17.42 -26.86
C TRP A 8 1.53 16.27 -25.85
N ALA A 9 2.41 15.27 -25.87
CA ALA A 9 2.43 14.20 -24.89
C ALA A 9 2.68 14.69 -23.47
N ARG A 10 3.47 15.77 -23.29
CA ARG A 10 3.67 16.40 -21.97
C ARG A 10 2.47 17.21 -21.50
N LEU A 11 1.73 17.85 -22.41
CA LEU A 11 0.55 18.66 -22.09
C LEU A 11 -0.68 17.80 -21.78
N THR A 12 -0.69 16.54 -22.24
CA THR A 12 -1.80 15.60 -22.02
C THR A 12 -1.55 14.57 -20.93
N ASP A 13 -0.35 14.60 -20.29
CA ASP A 13 -0.06 13.71 -19.18
C ASP A 13 -0.62 14.30 -17.87
N PRO A 14 -1.80 13.83 -17.40
CA PRO A 14 -2.43 14.34 -16.18
C PRO A 14 -1.61 14.07 -14.91
N GLU A 15 -0.49 13.34 -15.02
CA GLU A 15 0.45 13.12 -13.91
C GLU A 15 1.42 14.30 -13.72
N THR A 16 1.65 15.15 -14.77
CA THR A 16 2.66 16.22 -14.69
C THR A 16 2.24 17.38 -13.80
N ASP A 17 0.94 17.63 -13.63
CA ASP A 17 0.43 18.76 -12.85
C ASP A 17 -0.27 18.35 -11.54
N ALA A 18 -0.41 17.05 -11.28
CA ALA A 18 -1.02 16.57 -10.06
C ALA A 18 -0.07 16.73 -8.85
N PRO A 19 -0.58 17.10 -7.66
CA PRO A 19 0.20 17.11 -6.44
C PRO A 19 0.87 15.74 -6.19
N LEU A 20 2.09 15.77 -5.62
CA LEU A 20 2.89 14.57 -5.36
C LEU A 20 2.10 13.48 -4.62
N GLU A 21 1.32 13.87 -3.60
CA GLU A 21 0.48 12.98 -2.80
C GLU A 21 -0.55 12.23 -3.65
N VAL A 22 -1.15 12.91 -4.63
CA VAL A 22 -2.14 12.33 -5.55
C VAL A 22 -1.51 11.31 -6.47
N VAL A 23 -0.32 11.63 -7.00
CA VAL A 23 0.45 10.70 -7.86
C VAL A 23 0.85 9.46 -7.05
N LEU A 24 1.36 9.66 -5.83
CA LEU A 24 1.72 8.58 -4.92
C LEU A 24 0.50 7.72 -4.57
N PHE A 25 -0.60 8.33 -4.14
CA PHE A 25 -1.84 7.62 -3.83
C PHE A 25 -2.30 6.72 -4.99
N ARG A 26 -2.34 7.26 -6.22
CA ARG A 26 -2.74 6.51 -7.41
C ARG A 26 -1.87 5.30 -7.67
N ARG A 27 -0.55 5.48 -7.60
CA ARG A 27 0.43 4.40 -7.83
C ARG A 27 0.37 3.35 -6.73
N MET A 28 0.22 3.77 -5.47
CA MET A 28 0.09 2.88 -4.33
C MET A 28 -1.20 2.06 -4.39
N ALA A 29 -2.32 2.69 -4.71
CA ALA A 29 -3.59 1.98 -4.87
C ALA A 29 -3.52 0.95 -6.02
N ALA A 30 -2.87 1.29 -7.13
CA ALA A 30 -2.63 0.35 -8.22
C ALA A 30 -1.69 -0.80 -7.80
N LEU A 31 -0.62 -0.50 -7.04
CA LEU A 31 0.30 -1.51 -6.51
C LEU A 31 -0.42 -2.49 -5.59
N VAL A 32 -1.24 -2.00 -4.65
CA VAL A 32 -2.04 -2.86 -3.77
C VAL A 32 -2.94 -3.77 -4.58
N ALA A 33 -3.62 -3.26 -5.62
CA ALA A 33 -4.45 -4.09 -6.50
C ALA A 33 -3.65 -5.22 -7.17
N VAL A 34 -2.48 -4.90 -7.73
CA VAL A 34 -1.59 -5.88 -8.38
C VAL A 34 -1.07 -6.90 -7.37
N VAL A 35 -0.64 -6.48 -6.19
CA VAL A 35 -0.12 -7.37 -5.15
C VAL A 35 -1.20 -8.32 -4.63
N MET A 36 -2.40 -7.81 -4.34
CA MET A 36 -3.50 -8.63 -3.84
C MET A 36 -3.92 -9.70 -4.85
N ILE A 37 -4.08 -9.33 -6.11
CA ILE A 37 -4.54 -10.25 -7.16
C ILE A 37 -3.40 -11.13 -7.69
N GLY A 38 -2.22 -10.55 -7.92
CA GLY A 38 -1.11 -11.23 -8.60
C GLY A 38 -0.15 -11.97 -7.67
N VAL A 39 -0.13 -11.66 -6.37
CA VAL A 39 0.78 -12.28 -5.41
C VAL A 39 0.01 -12.99 -4.30
N VAL A 40 -0.86 -12.28 -3.58
CA VAL A 40 -1.52 -12.82 -2.39
C VAL A 40 -2.44 -13.99 -2.73
N ILE A 41 -3.32 -13.85 -3.73
CA ILE A 41 -4.23 -14.94 -4.12
C ILE A 41 -3.47 -16.19 -4.60
N PRO A 42 -2.50 -16.12 -5.53
CA PRO A 42 -1.72 -17.29 -5.90
C PRO A 42 -0.99 -17.94 -4.72
N THR A 43 -0.40 -17.13 -3.83
CA THR A 43 0.27 -17.64 -2.63
C THR A 43 -0.68 -18.37 -1.70
N ASN A 44 -1.85 -17.80 -1.43
CA ASN A 44 -2.88 -18.43 -0.61
C ASN A 44 -3.32 -19.79 -1.19
N ARG A 45 -3.44 -19.89 -2.52
CA ARG A 45 -3.77 -21.16 -3.19
C ARG A 45 -2.68 -22.20 -3.04
N LEU A 46 -1.42 -21.81 -3.16
CA LEU A 46 -0.27 -22.71 -2.93
C LEU A 46 -0.20 -23.22 -1.49
N LEU A 47 -0.58 -22.36 -0.52
CA LEU A 47 -0.62 -22.70 0.91
C LEU A 47 -1.89 -23.44 1.32
N GLY A 48 -2.86 -23.63 0.43
CA GLY A 48 -4.14 -24.30 0.75
C GLY A 48 -5.02 -23.54 1.73
N LEU A 49 -4.89 -22.20 1.80
CA LEU A 49 -5.69 -21.36 2.70
C LEU A 49 -7.17 -21.37 2.31
N PRO A 50 -8.08 -21.11 3.27
CA PRO A 50 -9.51 -21.08 3.02
C PRO A 50 -9.91 -20.07 1.93
N LEU A 51 -10.90 -20.41 1.10
CA LEU A 51 -11.39 -19.55 0.01
C LEU A 51 -11.79 -18.15 0.48
N VAL A 52 -12.24 -18.01 1.73
CA VAL A 52 -12.63 -16.72 2.30
C VAL A 52 -11.48 -15.71 2.28
N VAL A 53 -10.24 -16.16 2.50
CA VAL A 53 -9.06 -15.29 2.47
C VAL A 53 -8.83 -14.72 1.06
N ASP A 54 -9.05 -15.54 0.03
CA ASP A 54 -8.92 -15.08 -1.36
C ASP A 54 -10.05 -14.14 -1.76
N VAL A 55 -11.27 -14.36 -1.28
CA VAL A 55 -12.40 -13.46 -1.53
C VAL A 55 -12.10 -12.08 -0.93
N VAL A 56 -11.55 -12.03 0.29
CA VAL A 56 -11.12 -10.78 0.93
C VAL A 56 -9.99 -10.12 0.12
N ALA A 57 -8.96 -10.87 -0.26
CA ALA A 57 -7.84 -10.35 -1.06
C ALA A 57 -8.31 -9.84 -2.43
N LEU A 58 -9.22 -10.56 -3.11
CA LEU A 58 -9.81 -10.13 -4.37
C LEU A 58 -10.62 -8.85 -4.20
N GLY A 59 -11.49 -8.80 -3.18
CA GLY A 59 -12.28 -7.61 -2.85
C GLY A 59 -11.39 -6.39 -2.61
N LEU A 60 -10.34 -6.54 -1.78
CA LEU A 60 -9.36 -5.49 -1.51
C LEU A 60 -8.63 -5.06 -2.80
N GLY A 61 -8.22 -6.01 -3.64
CA GLY A 61 -7.57 -5.74 -4.91
C GLY A 61 -8.46 -4.96 -5.87
N LEU A 62 -9.71 -5.38 -6.06
CA LEU A 62 -10.68 -4.71 -6.93
C LEU A 62 -11.03 -3.31 -6.45
N VAL A 63 -11.29 -3.13 -5.15
CA VAL A 63 -11.59 -1.82 -4.56
C VAL A 63 -10.36 -0.90 -4.65
N SER A 64 -9.16 -1.41 -4.44
CA SER A 64 -7.91 -0.65 -4.62
C SER A 64 -7.73 -0.19 -6.07
N GLY A 65 -7.99 -1.08 -7.04
CA GLY A 65 -8.01 -0.75 -8.47
C GLY A 65 -9.05 0.33 -8.81
N TYR A 66 -10.24 0.25 -8.21
CA TYR A 66 -11.28 1.27 -8.35
C TYR A 66 -10.83 2.62 -7.79
N PHE A 67 -10.18 2.67 -6.61
CA PHE A 67 -9.61 3.91 -6.06
C PHE A 67 -8.54 4.50 -6.97
N ALA A 68 -7.64 3.68 -7.53
CA ALA A 68 -6.63 4.13 -8.47
C ALA A 68 -7.27 4.73 -9.75
N TRP A 69 -8.29 4.06 -10.29
CA TRP A 69 -9.02 4.54 -11.45
C TRP A 69 -9.82 5.83 -11.17
N ARG A 70 -10.54 5.89 -10.05
CA ARG A 70 -11.32 7.07 -9.64
C ARG A 70 -10.43 8.28 -9.38
N SER A 71 -9.22 8.05 -8.85
CA SER A 71 -8.23 9.09 -8.63
C SER A 71 -7.77 9.75 -9.94
N ARG A 72 -7.73 9.00 -11.06
CA ARG A 72 -7.45 9.58 -12.40
C ARG A 72 -8.52 10.55 -12.85
N ARG A 73 -9.74 10.46 -12.31
CA ARG A 73 -10.87 11.36 -12.56
C ARG A 73 -10.99 12.52 -11.57
N GLY A 74 -9.95 12.78 -10.76
CA GLY A 74 -9.89 13.89 -9.82
C GLY A 74 -10.52 13.63 -8.45
N HIS A 75 -10.96 12.39 -8.14
CA HIS A 75 -11.57 12.06 -6.85
C HIS A 75 -10.57 11.28 -5.99
N HIS A 76 -9.96 11.95 -5.01
CA HIS A 76 -8.91 11.39 -4.18
C HIS A 76 -9.45 11.04 -2.79
N ALA A 77 -9.61 9.76 -2.51
CA ALA A 77 -10.14 9.25 -1.24
C ALA A 77 -9.05 8.51 -0.45
N MET A 78 -7.98 9.24 -0.08
CA MET A 78 -6.80 8.67 0.60
C MET A 78 -7.15 8.04 1.94
N LEU A 79 -7.90 8.75 2.80
CA LEU A 79 -8.28 8.25 4.12
C LEU A 79 -9.20 7.01 4.03
N PRO A 80 -10.29 6.99 3.26
CA PRO A 80 -11.08 5.77 3.05
C PRO A 80 -10.26 4.58 2.53
N PHE A 81 -9.34 4.81 1.61
CA PHE A 81 -8.44 3.77 1.12
C PHE A 81 -7.54 3.22 2.23
N TRP A 82 -6.95 4.10 3.05
CA TRP A 82 -6.10 3.71 4.17
C TRP A 82 -6.89 2.92 5.22
N CYS A 83 -8.08 3.41 5.63
CA CYS A 83 -8.96 2.70 6.56
C CYS A 83 -9.38 1.32 6.04
N MET A 84 -9.68 1.21 4.74
CA MET A 84 -10.03 -0.06 4.12
C MET A 84 -8.88 -1.08 4.22
N ASN A 85 -7.64 -0.64 3.97
CA ASN A 85 -6.47 -1.52 4.11
C ASN A 85 -6.28 -1.97 5.56
N LEU A 86 -6.42 -1.05 6.53
CA LEU A 86 -6.32 -1.36 7.96
C LEU A 86 -7.36 -2.42 8.36
N VAL A 87 -8.64 -2.16 8.11
CA VAL A 87 -9.73 -3.11 8.41
C VAL A 87 -9.53 -4.47 7.72
N SER A 88 -8.97 -4.47 6.50
CA SER A 88 -8.67 -5.73 5.81
C SER A 88 -7.56 -6.52 6.48
N LEU A 89 -6.54 -5.84 7.06
CA LEU A 89 -5.50 -6.51 7.86
C LEU A 89 -6.07 -7.06 9.16
N ASP A 90 -6.98 -6.32 9.82
CA ASP A 90 -7.65 -6.79 11.05
C ASP A 90 -8.44 -8.07 10.76
N LEU A 91 -9.25 -8.08 9.71
CA LEU A 91 -10.00 -9.27 9.31
C LEU A 91 -9.06 -10.43 8.96
N ALA A 92 -7.99 -10.16 8.21
CA ALA A 92 -6.99 -11.16 7.87
C ALA A 92 -6.30 -11.72 9.12
N PHE A 93 -6.04 -10.90 10.15
CA PHE A 93 -5.44 -11.34 11.40
C PHE A 93 -6.23 -12.47 12.08
N PHE A 94 -7.56 -12.33 12.16
CA PHE A 94 -8.41 -13.34 12.80
C PHE A 94 -8.51 -14.66 12.01
N VAL A 95 -8.41 -14.59 10.68
CA VAL A 95 -8.58 -15.79 9.82
C VAL A 95 -7.26 -16.40 9.36
N SER A 96 -6.11 -15.70 9.51
CA SER A 96 -4.78 -16.14 9.06
C SER A 96 -3.80 -16.25 10.22
N PHE A 97 -4.18 -17.01 11.24
CA PHE A 97 -3.35 -17.48 12.35
C PHE A 97 -2.89 -16.41 13.37
N GLY A 98 -3.41 -15.17 13.32
CA GLY A 98 -3.14 -14.14 14.32
C GLY A 98 -1.67 -13.81 14.50
N ALA A 99 -1.19 -13.81 15.75
CA ALA A 99 0.22 -13.59 16.08
C ALA A 99 1.13 -14.75 15.65
N ASP A 100 0.57 -15.94 15.40
CA ASP A 100 1.30 -17.09 14.88
C ASP A 100 1.46 -17.07 13.35
N GLY A 101 0.76 -16.15 12.66
CA GLY A 101 0.79 -15.98 11.21
C GLY A 101 1.60 -14.79 10.73
N SER A 102 1.62 -14.61 9.42
CA SER A 102 2.42 -13.59 8.74
C SER A 102 1.72 -12.23 8.61
N VAL A 103 0.45 -12.09 9.02
CA VAL A 103 -0.36 -10.88 8.77
C VAL A 103 0.26 -9.64 9.42
N LEU A 104 0.89 -9.77 10.59
CA LEU A 104 1.57 -8.63 11.23
C LEU A 104 2.69 -8.04 10.38
N ALA A 105 3.33 -8.83 9.51
CA ALA A 105 4.34 -8.31 8.60
C ALA A 105 3.75 -7.34 7.56
N TRP A 106 2.46 -7.45 7.24
CA TRP A 106 1.79 -6.55 6.30
C TRP A 106 1.51 -5.14 6.86
N PHE A 107 1.69 -4.95 8.17
CA PHE A 107 1.69 -3.61 8.76
C PHE A 107 2.88 -2.76 8.28
N TYR A 108 4.02 -3.36 7.90
CA TYR A 108 5.17 -2.64 7.35
C TYR A 108 4.87 -1.98 6.00
N PRO A 109 4.33 -2.68 4.98
CA PRO A 109 3.89 -2.01 3.76
C PRO A 109 2.84 -0.94 4.02
N LEU A 110 1.87 -1.16 4.93
CA LEU A 110 0.87 -0.15 5.26
C LEU A 110 1.48 1.07 5.96
N ALA A 111 2.50 0.89 6.83
CA ALA A 111 3.25 2.00 7.41
C ALA A 111 4.01 2.79 6.32
N ALA A 112 4.65 2.11 5.38
CA ALA A 112 5.33 2.75 4.26
C ALA A 112 4.34 3.52 3.34
N LEU A 113 3.17 2.96 3.08
CA LEU A 113 2.05 3.64 2.39
C LEU A 113 1.63 4.91 3.15
N THR A 114 1.48 4.81 4.47
CA THR A 114 1.10 5.93 5.34
C THR A 114 2.10 7.08 5.24
N VAL A 115 3.40 6.78 5.23
CA VAL A 115 4.46 7.78 5.08
C VAL A 115 4.39 8.48 3.71
N GLY A 116 4.05 7.76 2.66
CA GLY A 116 3.94 8.31 1.32
C GLY A 116 2.65 9.09 1.05
N MET A 117 1.54 8.74 1.72
CA MET A 117 0.21 9.30 1.44
C MET A 117 -0.16 10.48 2.32
N PHE A 118 0.38 10.56 3.54
CA PHE A 118 0.03 11.60 4.50
C PHE A 118 1.23 12.48 4.82
N GLU A 119 0.97 13.75 5.17
CA GLU A 119 1.98 14.71 5.57
C GLU A 119 1.74 15.25 6.98
N GLY A 120 2.81 15.76 7.59
CA GLY A 120 2.79 16.46 8.86
C GLY A 120 2.10 15.68 9.99
N ARG A 121 1.19 16.35 10.70
CA ARG A 121 0.46 15.77 11.84
C ARG A 121 -0.44 14.59 11.46
N ARG A 122 -1.01 14.58 10.25
CA ARG A 122 -1.87 13.46 9.79
C ARG A 122 -1.07 12.18 9.64
N ARG A 123 0.16 12.25 9.16
CA ARG A 123 1.09 11.11 9.08
C ARG A 123 1.35 10.52 10.45
N LEU A 124 1.69 11.38 11.43
CA LEU A 124 1.97 10.93 12.79
C LEU A 124 0.77 10.25 13.43
N ILE A 125 -0.42 10.86 13.30
CA ILE A 125 -1.66 10.28 13.83
C ILE A 125 -1.94 8.92 13.18
N ALA A 126 -1.84 8.80 11.86
CA ALA A 126 -2.09 7.55 11.16
C ALA A 126 -1.08 6.45 11.55
N LEU A 127 0.20 6.78 11.74
CA LEU A 127 1.20 5.82 12.24
C LEU A 127 0.94 5.42 13.69
N LEU A 128 0.50 6.34 14.56
CA LEU A 128 0.11 6.01 15.92
C LEU A 128 -1.10 5.09 15.96
N VAL A 129 -2.12 5.38 15.15
CA VAL A 129 -3.31 4.50 15.02
C VAL A 129 -2.88 3.12 14.56
N LEU A 130 -2.05 3.01 13.54
CA LEU A 130 -1.54 1.74 13.04
C LEU A 130 -0.76 0.95 14.10
N GLY A 131 0.08 1.61 14.88
CA GLY A 131 0.83 0.98 15.97
C GLY A 131 -0.06 0.51 17.12
N LEU A 132 -1.04 1.34 17.52
CA LEU A 132 -2.00 1.00 18.57
C LEU A 132 -2.91 -0.15 18.13
N ASP A 133 -3.31 -0.17 16.87
CA ASP A 133 -4.10 -1.22 16.28
C ASP A 133 -3.36 -2.57 16.29
N ALA A 134 -2.12 -2.61 15.83
CA ALA A 134 -1.30 -3.81 15.91
C ALA A 134 -1.14 -4.33 17.35
N LEU A 135 -0.95 -3.43 18.33
CA LEU A 135 -0.90 -3.79 19.75
C LEU A 135 -2.24 -4.33 20.26
N ALA A 136 -3.36 -3.73 19.82
CA ALA A 136 -4.69 -4.18 20.19
C ALA A 136 -4.97 -5.59 19.65
N LEU A 137 -4.60 -5.88 18.41
CA LEU A 137 -4.73 -7.22 17.82
C LEU A 137 -3.92 -8.27 18.61
N LEU A 138 -2.68 -7.95 18.97
CA LEU A 138 -1.86 -8.82 19.81
C LEU A 138 -2.47 -9.03 21.20
N ALA A 139 -3.01 -7.99 21.82
CA ALA A 139 -3.68 -8.08 23.12
C ALA A 139 -4.95 -8.93 23.03
N ILE A 140 -5.73 -8.81 21.95
CA ILE A 140 -6.92 -9.65 21.70
C ILE A 140 -6.51 -11.11 21.53
N ASP A 141 -5.50 -11.41 20.72
CA ASP A 141 -5.03 -12.79 20.52
C ASP A 141 -4.52 -13.41 21.84
N PHE A 142 -3.84 -12.62 22.68
CA PHE A 142 -3.41 -13.07 24.00
C PHE A 142 -4.58 -13.32 24.97
N ALA A 143 -5.56 -12.40 25.02
CA ALA A 143 -6.68 -12.46 25.96
C ALA A 143 -7.81 -13.39 25.50
N ARG A 144 -7.98 -13.58 24.20
CA ARG A 144 -9.08 -14.33 23.58
C ARG A 144 -8.59 -15.19 22.40
N PRO A 145 -7.70 -16.18 22.67
CA PRO A 145 -7.09 -16.99 21.62
C PRO A 145 -8.12 -17.80 20.79
N GLU A 146 -9.33 -17.99 21.31
CA GLU A 146 -10.43 -18.66 20.64
C GLU A 146 -11.04 -17.87 19.47
N LEU A 147 -10.77 -16.56 19.38
CA LEU A 147 -11.25 -15.72 18.29
C LEU A 147 -10.37 -15.83 17.04
N VAL A 148 -9.18 -16.39 17.17
CA VAL A 148 -8.16 -16.44 16.12
C VAL A 148 -7.97 -17.85 15.61
N SER A 149 -7.97 -18.04 14.30
CA SER A 149 -7.63 -19.32 13.69
C SER A 149 -6.22 -19.75 14.06
N ARG A 150 -5.98 -21.05 14.21
CA ARG A 150 -4.64 -21.58 14.52
C ARG A 150 -4.12 -22.45 13.38
N PRO A 151 -2.80 -22.45 13.11
CA PRO A 151 -2.23 -23.28 12.05
C PRO A 151 -2.41 -24.76 12.37
N ALA A 152 -2.78 -25.56 11.37
CA ALA A 152 -3.01 -27.00 11.53
C ALA A 152 -1.72 -27.79 11.87
N SER A 153 -0.57 -27.25 11.48
CA SER A 153 0.73 -27.88 11.69
C SER A 153 1.86 -26.87 11.80
N ARG A 154 3.03 -27.31 12.31
CA ARG A 154 4.26 -26.50 12.30
C ARG A 154 4.74 -26.16 10.88
N VAL A 155 4.51 -27.04 9.93
CA VAL A 155 4.87 -26.84 8.52
C VAL A 155 4.01 -25.72 7.93
N THR A 156 2.69 -25.79 8.09
CA THR A 156 1.76 -24.74 7.63
C THR A 156 2.13 -23.38 8.22
N ARG A 157 2.46 -23.33 9.52
CA ARG A 157 2.92 -22.10 10.17
C ARG A 157 4.20 -21.56 9.54
N PHE A 158 5.19 -22.43 9.32
CA PHE A 158 6.46 -22.03 8.72
C PHE A 158 6.27 -21.51 7.29
N GLU A 159 5.48 -22.20 6.48
CA GLU A 159 5.19 -21.81 5.11
C GLU A 159 4.48 -20.43 5.05
N ASP A 160 3.48 -20.20 5.89
CA ASP A 160 2.79 -18.91 6.00
C ASP A 160 3.76 -17.80 6.44
N LEU A 161 4.52 -18.01 7.50
CA LEU A 161 5.50 -17.04 7.98
C LEU A 161 6.56 -16.71 6.91
N ALA A 162 7.12 -17.72 6.25
CA ALA A 162 8.16 -17.52 5.25
C ALA A 162 7.62 -16.76 4.03
N THR A 163 6.51 -17.22 3.47
CA THR A 163 5.92 -16.60 2.26
C THR A 163 5.36 -15.22 2.55
N GLY A 164 4.65 -15.05 3.66
CA GLY A 164 4.04 -13.78 4.04
C GLY A 164 5.08 -12.71 4.39
N HIS A 165 6.14 -13.04 5.12
CA HIS A 165 7.22 -12.09 5.43
C HIS A 165 8.00 -11.68 4.18
N ILE A 166 8.33 -12.64 3.28
CA ILE A 166 8.99 -12.32 2.02
C ILE A 166 8.11 -11.40 1.18
N SER A 167 6.82 -11.73 1.04
CA SER A 167 5.88 -10.94 0.26
C SER A 167 5.69 -9.52 0.84
N ALA A 168 5.57 -9.40 2.17
CA ALA A 168 5.47 -8.12 2.86
C ALA A 168 6.76 -7.29 2.70
N LEU A 169 7.94 -7.91 2.80
CA LEU A 169 9.23 -7.25 2.60
C LEU A 169 9.36 -6.71 1.17
N VAL A 170 9.09 -7.55 0.16
CA VAL A 170 9.13 -7.13 -1.25
C VAL A 170 8.15 -6.00 -1.50
N THR A 171 6.91 -6.10 -0.98
CA THR A 171 5.91 -5.05 -1.11
C THR A 171 6.37 -3.76 -0.44
N THR A 172 6.96 -3.83 0.75
CA THR A 172 7.52 -2.66 1.45
C THR A 172 8.61 -2.00 0.61
N MET A 173 9.54 -2.79 0.06
CA MET A 173 10.60 -2.27 -0.82
C MET A 173 10.04 -1.58 -2.05
N LEU A 174 9.01 -2.15 -2.69
CA LEU A 174 8.33 -1.54 -3.84
C LEU A 174 7.66 -0.21 -3.46
N VAL A 175 6.95 -0.16 -2.33
CA VAL A 175 6.32 1.08 -1.82
C VAL A 175 7.38 2.14 -1.54
N VAL A 176 8.43 1.80 -0.80
CA VAL A 176 9.54 2.73 -0.48
C VAL A 176 10.22 3.20 -1.77
N GLY A 177 10.46 2.31 -2.73
CA GLY A 177 11.01 2.65 -4.03
C GLY A 177 10.14 3.65 -4.81
N LEU A 178 8.81 3.46 -4.80
CA LEU A 178 7.85 4.39 -5.40
C LEU A 178 7.91 5.76 -4.72
N VAL A 179 7.90 5.80 -3.38
CA VAL A 179 7.99 7.04 -2.61
C VAL A 179 9.27 7.79 -2.94
N LEU A 180 10.43 7.13 -2.86
CA LEU A 180 11.72 7.74 -3.15
C LEU A 180 11.83 8.23 -4.59
N SER A 181 11.32 7.45 -5.56
CA SER A 181 11.33 7.86 -6.97
C SER A 181 10.46 9.09 -7.23
N ALA A 182 9.33 9.20 -6.56
CA ALA A 182 8.43 10.33 -6.67
C ALA A 182 9.04 11.59 -6.04
N TYR A 183 9.65 11.49 -4.85
CA TYR A 183 10.36 12.61 -4.21
C TYR A 183 11.53 13.12 -5.05
N ARG A 184 12.34 12.22 -5.62
CA ARG A 184 13.48 12.61 -6.50
C ARG A 184 12.99 13.36 -7.73
N ARG A 185 11.87 12.95 -8.34
CA ARG A 185 11.28 13.66 -9.50
C ARG A 185 10.79 15.05 -9.12
N GLU A 186 10.12 15.18 -7.97
CA GLU A 186 9.63 16.46 -7.47
C GLU A 186 10.80 17.42 -7.15
N GLN A 187 11.86 16.92 -6.53
CA GLN A 187 13.06 17.71 -6.25
C GLN A 187 13.71 18.20 -7.54
N ALA A 188 13.91 17.33 -8.54
CA ALA A 188 14.46 17.71 -9.83
C ALA A 188 13.59 18.76 -10.56
N ARG A 189 12.25 18.65 -10.42
CA ARG A 189 11.31 19.65 -10.97
C ARG A 189 11.46 21.02 -10.30
N ARG A 190 11.54 21.04 -8.96
CA ARG A 190 11.76 22.29 -8.19
C ARG A 190 13.09 22.96 -8.56
N GLU A 191 14.15 22.19 -8.68
CA GLU A 191 15.46 22.71 -9.09
C GLU A 191 15.43 23.30 -10.52
N ALA A 192 14.76 22.63 -11.47
CA ALA A 192 14.61 23.14 -12.84
C ALA A 192 13.82 24.45 -12.87
N THR A 193 12.74 24.55 -12.08
CA THR A 193 11.93 25.77 -11.96
C THR A 193 12.75 26.92 -11.37
N ASN A 194 13.52 26.66 -10.31
CA ASN A 194 14.36 27.67 -9.67
C ASN A 194 15.47 28.19 -10.62
N ARG A 195 16.07 27.29 -11.42
CA ARG A 195 17.08 27.71 -12.43
C ARG A 195 16.44 28.59 -13.52
N ALA A 196 15.24 28.23 -13.99
CA ALA A 196 14.53 29.03 -14.98
C ALA A 196 14.16 30.42 -14.46
N LEU A 197 13.75 30.53 -13.18
CA LEU A 197 13.46 31.81 -12.54
C LEU A 197 14.74 32.67 -12.33
N ALA A 198 15.88 32.06 -12.00
CA ALA A 198 17.14 32.77 -11.87
C ALA A 198 17.60 33.34 -13.20
N GLY A 199 17.54 32.55 -14.30
CA GLY A 199 17.94 33.04 -15.65
C GLY A 199 16.99 34.04 -16.30
N SER A 200 15.79 34.26 -15.74
CA SER A 200 14.86 35.27 -16.23
C SER A 200 15.02 36.65 -15.56
N ARG A 201 15.92 36.76 -14.58
CA ARG A 201 16.21 38.02 -13.85
C ARG A 201 17.45 38.76 -14.38
N ASP A 202 18.23 38.09 -15.21
CA ASP A 202 19.37 38.66 -15.95
C ASP A 202 18.93 39.14 -17.34
#